data_d6a571c7e67e0e3d2f6381b44f1271b8
#
_entry.id   d6a571c7e67e0e3d2f6381b44f1271b8
#
_cell.length_a   1.000
_cell.length_b   1.000
_cell.length_c   1.000
_cell.angle_alpha   90.00
_cell.angle_beta   90.00
_cell.angle_gamma   90.00
#
_symmetry.space_group_name_H-M   'P 1'
#
loop_
_entity.id
_entity.type
_entity.pdbx_description
1 polymer ?
#
loop_
_entity_poly.entity_id
_entity_poly.type
_entity_poly.pdbx_seq_one_letter_code
_entity_poly.pdbx_strand_id
1 'polypeptide(L)'
;MLRHIRKALVATLVMLALTTTGLGSAAAPASGPRSEPAHEQGDYRIGPEDVLDISVWNNTAISRTVPVRPDGKISLPLLNDVQAAGLTPMQLRDILNKKLAEYIPTPEVSVIVREVHSIKVSVIGEVKRPGRHELKSRATVLDALAMAEGLGEFAARGRIVILRPDGNTLKRIPFNYNKVVSTDGELENFMLQPGDIIVVP
;
A
#
# COMPACT_ATOMS: atom_id res chain seq x y z
N MET A 1 -11.90 82.75 23.01
CA MET A 1 -13.24 83.33 23.33
C MET A 1 -14.12 82.19 23.74
N LEU A 2 -14.33 82.18 24.96
CA LEU A 2 -15.60 82.35 25.73
C LEU A 2 -16.48 81.11 25.58
N ARG A 3 -16.50 80.37 26.60
CA ARG A 3 -17.41 80.37 27.77
C ARG A 3 -18.68 79.57 27.57
N HIS A 4 -18.79 78.63 28.32
CA HIS A 4 -19.56 78.44 29.59
C HIS A 4 -20.80 77.58 29.29
N ILE A 5 -21.24 76.68 30.03
CA ILE A 5 -21.44 76.44 31.46
C ILE A 5 -22.69 75.51 31.63
N ARG A 6 -22.50 74.48 32.45
CA ARG A 6 -23.47 74.06 33.50
C ARG A 6 -24.68 73.28 33.07
N LYS A 7 -24.89 72.25 33.70
CA LYS A 7 -25.27 71.70 34.98
C LYS A 7 -26.42 70.74 34.78
N ALA A 8 -26.23 69.51 35.15
CA ALA A 8 -26.70 68.85 36.36
C ALA A 8 -28.22 68.73 36.48
N LEU A 9 -28.70 67.52 36.67
CA LEU A 9 -29.46 67.00 37.79
C LEU A 9 -30.05 65.62 37.38
N VAL A 10 -29.59 64.55 38.00
CA VAL A 10 -30.27 63.78 39.04
C VAL A 10 -31.74 63.42 38.76
N ALA A 11 -32.00 62.18 38.58
CA ALA A 11 -33.06 61.43 39.29
C ALA A 11 -33.01 59.94 38.90
N THR A 12 -32.51 59.16 39.83
CA THR A 12 -33.02 57.92 40.42
C THR A 12 -34.38 57.41 39.90
N LEU A 13 -34.42 56.13 39.48
CA LEU A 13 -35.43 55.14 39.89
C LEU A 13 -35.09 53.78 39.19
N VAL A 14 -34.51 52.84 39.92
CA VAL A 14 -35.14 51.71 40.55
C VAL A 14 -35.74 50.65 39.58
N MET A 15 -35.13 49.48 39.66
CA MET A 15 -35.64 48.10 39.53
C MET A 15 -36.27 47.67 38.21
N LEU A 16 -35.73 46.66 37.59
CA LEU A 16 -36.24 45.28 37.65
C LEU A 16 -35.24 44.32 37.00
N ALA A 17 -34.82 43.38 37.83
CA ALA A 17 -34.03 42.25 37.40
C ALA A 17 -34.87 41.35 36.49
N LEU A 18 -34.40 41.04 35.29
CA LEU A 18 -34.83 39.84 34.58
C LEU A 18 -33.57 39.09 34.14
N THR A 19 -33.26 38.10 34.92
CA THR A 19 -32.27 37.08 34.60
C THR A 19 -32.74 36.22 33.43
N THR A 20 -32.29 36.49 32.23
CA THR A 20 -32.38 35.52 31.16
C THR A 20 -31.06 34.73 31.11
N THR A 21 -31.12 33.54 31.67
CA THR A 21 -30.12 32.51 31.48
C THR A 21 -30.05 32.15 30.01
N GLY A 22 -29.14 32.77 29.26
CA GLY A 22 -28.75 32.35 27.90
C GLY A 22 -27.98 31.04 28.03
N LEU A 23 -28.61 29.90 27.65
CA LEU A 23 -27.89 28.69 27.36
C LEU A 23 -26.96 28.98 26.20
N GLY A 24 -25.68 29.18 26.51
CA GLY A 24 -24.62 29.16 25.53
C GLY A 24 -24.51 27.75 24.97
N SER A 25 -25.11 27.54 23.79
CA SER A 25 -24.82 26.36 22.97
C SER A 25 -23.35 26.41 22.62
N ALA A 26 -22.55 25.64 23.35
CA ALA A 26 -21.16 25.38 22.96
C ALA A 26 -21.22 24.57 21.67
N ALA A 27 -21.01 25.27 20.55
CA ALA A 27 -20.73 24.61 19.28
C ALA A 27 -19.45 23.79 19.47
N ALA A 28 -19.58 22.48 19.46
CA ALA A 28 -18.48 21.54 19.38
C ALA A 28 -17.64 21.92 18.13
N PRO A 29 -16.31 21.95 18.22
CA PRO A 29 -15.49 22.16 17.04
C PRO A 29 -15.79 21.01 16.07
N ALA A 30 -16.25 21.35 14.88
CA ALA A 30 -16.40 20.41 13.78
C ALA A 30 -15.02 19.75 13.58
N SER A 31 -14.93 18.47 13.93
CA SER A 31 -13.82 17.62 13.57
C SER A 31 -13.79 17.59 12.04
N GLY A 32 -12.91 18.42 11.45
CA GLY A 32 -12.57 18.32 10.06
C GLY A 32 -12.19 16.87 9.74
N PRO A 33 -12.32 16.44 8.49
CA PRO A 33 -11.94 15.08 8.12
C PRO A 33 -10.50 14.88 8.58
N ARG A 34 -10.31 14.00 9.57
CA ARG A 34 -9.02 13.54 10.01
C ARG A 34 -8.46 12.82 8.77
N SER A 35 -7.54 13.47 8.07
CA SER A 35 -6.74 12.80 7.06
C SER A 35 -6.04 11.65 7.79
N GLU A 36 -6.57 10.46 7.66
CA GLU A 36 -5.84 9.26 8.00
C GLU A 36 -4.50 9.36 7.28
N PRO A 37 -3.37 9.09 7.97
CA PRO A 37 -2.10 9.03 7.27
C PRO A 37 -2.31 8.00 6.16
N ALA A 38 -2.24 8.47 4.91
CA ALA A 38 -2.18 7.57 3.77
C ALA A 38 -1.02 6.62 4.11
N HIS A 39 -1.35 5.36 4.42
CA HIS A 39 -0.34 4.34 4.48
C HIS A 39 0.38 4.44 3.14
N GLU A 40 1.65 4.78 3.16
CA GLU A 40 2.54 4.65 2.00
C GLU A 40 2.68 3.16 1.69
N GLN A 41 1.57 2.57 1.29
CA GLN A 41 1.55 1.27 0.65
C GLN A 41 2.11 1.54 -0.73
N GLY A 42 3.43 1.37 -0.88
CA GLY A 42 4.07 1.52 -2.17
C GLY A 42 3.25 0.76 -3.22
N ASP A 43 2.93 1.42 -4.32
CA ASP A 43 2.09 0.88 -5.37
C ASP A 43 2.59 -0.50 -5.81
N TYR A 44 1.64 -1.42 -6.07
CA TYR A 44 1.96 -2.70 -6.66
C TYR A 44 2.72 -2.50 -7.97
N ARG A 45 3.82 -3.21 -8.14
CA ARG A 45 4.60 -3.25 -9.39
C ARG A 45 4.45 -4.62 -10.02
N ILE A 46 4.11 -4.59 -11.29
CA ILE A 46 3.99 -5.78 -12.13
C ILE A 46 5.33 -6.51 -12.13
N GLY A 47 5.29 -7.82 -11.98
CA GLY A 47 6.47 -8.67 -12.06
C GLY A 47 6.34 -9.79 -13.09
N PRO A 48 7.43 -10.52 -13.35
CA PRO A 48 7.39 -11.70 -14.21
C PRO A 48 6.37 -12.73 -13.71
N GLU A 49 5.73 -13.44 -14.64
CA GLU A 49 4.69 -14.45 -14.42
C GLU A 49 3.31 -13.90 -14.03
N ASP A 50 3.16 -12.60 -13.72
CA ASP A 50 1.84 -12.02 -13.50
C ASP A 50 0.97 -12.11 -14.76
N VAL A 51 -0.33 -12.22 -14.58
CA VAL A 51 -1.28 -12.27 -15.68
C VAL A 51 -2.06 -10.96 -15.74
N LEU A 52 -1.93 -10.27 -16.86
CA LEU A 52 -2.56 -8.99 -17.11
C LEU A 52 -3.72 -9.14 -18.10
N ASP A 53 -4.82 -8.49 -17.81
CA ASP A 53 -5.92 -8.29 -18.75
C ASP A 53 -5.82 -6.87 -19.31
N ILE A 54 -5.55 -6.79 -20.59
CA ILE A 54 -5.39 -5.53 -21.31
C ILE A 54 -6.57 -5.39 -22.25
N SER A 55 -7.40 -4.38 -22.01
CA SER A 55 -8.53 -4.08 -22.85
C SER A 55 -8.40 -2.69 -23.47
N VAL A 56 -8.69 -2.62 -24.76
CA VAL A 56 -8.70 -1.38 -25.54
C VAL A 56 -10.15 -1.10 -25.95
N TRP A 57 -10.67 0.06 -25.58
CA TRP A 57 -12.06 0.43 -25.84
C TRP A 57 -12.37 0.34 -27.33
N ASN A 58 -13.51 -0.28 -27.65
CA ASN A 58 -13.97 -0.54 -29.04
C ASN A 58 -12.96 -1.30 -29.94
N ASN A 59 -11.95 -1.99 -29.34
CA ASN A 59 -10.98 -2.75 -30.13
C ASN A 59 -10.69 -4.13 -29.51
N THR A 60 -11.55 -5.08 -29.78
CA THR A 60 -11.43 -6.47 -29.28
C THR A 60 -10.27 -7.24 -29.93
N ALA A 61 -9.82 -6.81 -31.11
CA ALA A 61 -8.70 -7.47 -31.79
C ALA A 61 -7.37 -7.31 -31.07
N ILE A 62 -7.21 -6.24 -30.29
CA ILE A 62 -6.01 -5.95 -29.51
C ILE A 62 -6.19 -6.38 -28.04
N SER A 63 -7.44 -6.34 -27.55
CA SER A 63 -7.77 -6.69 -26.17
C SER A 63 -7.52 -8.17 -25.90
N ARG A 64 -6.71 -8.46 -24.88
CA ARG A 64 -6.39 -9.84 -24.47
C ARG A 64 -5.79 -9.95 -23.09
N THR A 65 -5.90 -11.13 -22.52
CA THR A 65 -5.16 -11.51 -21.31
C THR A 65 -3.79 -12.04 -21.73
N VAL A 66 -2.73 -11.49 -21.13
CA VAL A 66 -1.35 -11.86 -21.43
C VAL A 66 -0.53 -12.08 -20.15
N PRO A 67 0.31 -13.12 -20.10
CA PRO A 67 1.28 -13.27 -19.02
C PRO A 67 2.47 -12.32 -19.24
N VAL A 68 3.05 -11.84 -18.16
CA VAL A 68 4.34 -11.16 -18.17
C VAL A 68 5.44 -12.21 -18.29
N ARG A 69 6.22 -12.10 -19.34
CA ARG A 69 7.30 -13.04 -19.65
C ARG A 69 8.43 -12.94 -18.62
N PRO A 70 9.32 -13.95 -18.51
CA PRO A 70 10.48 -13.90 -17.61
C PRO A 70 11.44 -12.73 -17.88
N ASP A 71 11.47 -12.20 -19.11
CA ASP A 71 12.23 -11.00 -19.47
C ASP A 71 11.53 -9.69 -19.04
N GLY A 72 10.38 -9.79 -18.36
CA GLY A 72 9.60 -8.66 -17.87
C GLY A 72 8.75 -7.96 -18.91
N LYS A 73 8.62 -8.52 -20.12
CA LYS A 73 7.85 -7.93 -21.21
C LYS A 73 6.52 -8.64 -21.41
N ILE A 74 5.60 -7.93 -22.03
CA ILE A 74 4.35 -8.46 -22.58
C ILE A 74 4.37 -8.31 -24.10
N SER A 75 3.68 -9.21 -24.82
CA SER A 75 3.55 -9.15 -26.27
C SER A 75 2.11 -8.85 -26.65
N LEU A 76 1.91 -7.77 -27.39
CA LEU A 76 0.61 -7.31 -27.84
C LEU A 76 0.59 -7.12 -29.36
N PRO A 77 -0.57 -7.34 -30.02
CA PRO A 77 -0.72 -6.99 -31.42
C PRO A 77 -0.36 -5.52 -31.67
N LEU A 78 0.20 -5.22 -32.81
CA LEU A 78 0.70 -3.91 -33.25
C LEU A 78 1.93 -3.40 -32.48
N LEU A 79 2.01 -3.63 -31.17
CA LEU A 79 3.09 -3.08 -30.32
C LEU A 79 4.25 -4.03 -30.14
N ASN A 80 4.09 -5.32 -30.51
CA ASN A 80 5.06 -6.37 -30.25
C ASN A 80 5.42 -6.44 -28.75
N ASP A 81 6.69 -6.25 -28.40
CA ASP A 81 7.19 -6.35 -27.05
C ASP A 81 7.15 -5.01 -26.31
N VAL A 82 6.50 -4.99 -25.14
CA VAL A 82 6.42 -3.82 -24.27
C VAL A 82 6.88 -4.19 -22.88
N GLN A 83 7.78 -3.38 -22.28
CA GLN A 83 8.20 -3.57 -20.90
C GLN A 83 7.02 -3.38 -19.96
N ALA A 84 6.77 -4.36 -19.09
CA ALA A 84 5.71 -4.33 -18.09
C ALA A 84 6.24 -4.46 -16.67
N ALA A 85 7.22 -5.35 -16.44
CA ALA A 85 7.80 -5.55 -15.12
C ALA A 85 8.46 -4.28 -14.58
N GLY A 86 8.25 -4.02 -13.28
CA GLY A 86 8.73 -2.83 -12.57
C GLY A 86 7.79 -1.62 -12.67
N LEU A 87 6.81 -1.65 -13.58
CA LEU A 87 5.81 -0.59 -13.74
C LEU A 87 4.57 -0.85 -12.88
N THR A 88 3.89 0.22 -12.49
CA THR A 88 2.52 0.09 -11.97
C THR A 88 1.54 -0.15 -13.13
N PRO A 89 0.35 -0.73 -12.89
CA PRO A 89 -0.67 -0.89 -13.92
C PRO A 89 -1.03 0.44 -14.61
N MET A 90 -1.04 1.54 -13.86
CA MET A 90 -1.28 2.88 -14.41
C MET A 90 -0.16 3.34 -15.34
N GLN A 91 1.09 3.16 -14.94
CA GLN A 91 2.24 3.51 -15.79
C GLN A 91 2.24 2.69 -17.07
N LEU A 92 1.95 1.38 -16.98
CA LEU A 92 1.84 0.53 -18.17
C LEU A 92 0.70 0.99 -19.08
N ARG A 93 -0.48 1.32 -18.54
CA ARG A 93 -1.60 1.88 -19.30
C ARG A 93 -1.18 3.12 -20.10
N ASP A 94 -0.49 4.06 -19.45
CA ASP A 94 -0.09 5.32 -20.09
C ASP A 94 0.92 5.09 -21.22
N ILE A 95 1.83 4.13 -21.06
CA ILE A 95 2.77 3.71 -22.10
C ILE A 95 2.03 3.06 -23.28
N LEU A 96 1.05 2.18 -22.98
CA LEU A 96 0.26 1.52 -24.03
C LEU A 96 -0.61 2.52 -24.81
N ASN A 97 -1.26 3.47 -24.12
CA ASN A 97 -2.00 4.55 -24.77
C ASN A 97 -1.13 5.34 -25.73
N LYS A 98 0.07 5.75 -25.27
CA LYS A 98 1.00 6.51 -26.11
C LYS A 98 1.47 5.74 -27.35
N LYS A 99 1.78 4.45 -27.18
CA LYS A 99 2.24 3.62 -28.29
C LYS A 99 1.11 3.28 -29.28
N LEU A 100 -0.11 3.01 -28.78
CA LEU A 100 -1.26 2.70 -29.63
C LEU A 100 -1.77 3.92 -30.40
N ALA A 101 -1.50 5.14 -29.95
CA ALA A 101 -1.88 6.37 -30.65
C ALA A 101 -1.30 6.49 -32.06
N GLU A 102 -0.21 5.74 -32.36
CA GLU A 102 0.37 5.66 -33.70
C GLU A 102 -0.49 4.83 -34.67
N TYR A 103 -1.35 3.95 -34.16
CA TYR A 103 -2.15 2.99 -34.94
C TYR A 103 -3.65 3.24 -34.83
N ILE A 104 -4.11 3.80 -33.70
CA ILE A 104 -5.53 4.00 -33.38
C ILE A 104 -5.73 5.44 -32.94
N PRO A 105 -6.69 6.16 -33.51
CA PRO A 105 -7.08 7.48 -33.02
C PRO A 105 -7.64 7.39 -31.60
N THR A 106 -7.13 8.19 -30.68
CA THR A 106 -7.60 8.30 -29.29
C THR A 106 -7.81 6.94 -28.59
N PRO A 107 -6.75 6.12 -28.41
CA PRO A 107 -6.90 4.82 -27.76
C PRO A 107 -7.19 4.99 -26.28
N GLU A 108 -8.14 4.24 -25.74
CA GLU A 108 -8.41 4.13 -24.32
C GLU A 108 -8.08 2.71 -23.84
N VAL A 109 -7.01 2.58 -23.07
CA VAL A 109 -6.51 1.30 -22.56
C VAL A 109 -6.85 1.15 -21.08
N SER A 110 -7.30 -0.03 -20.70
CA SER A 110 -7.39 -0.47 -19.31
C SER A 110 -6.41 -1.62 -19.07
N VAL A 111 -5.71 -1.60 -17.96
CA VAL A 111 -4.78 -2.66 -17.53
C VAL A 111 -5.22 -3.15 -16.15
N ILE A 112 -5.63 -4.41 -16.09
CA ILE A 112 -6.07 -5.07 -14.86
C ILE A 112 -5.13 -6.24 -14.57
N VAL A 113 -4.62 -6.33 -13.35
CA VAL A 113 -3.86 -7.49 -12.89
C VAL A 113 -4.86 -8.57 -12.50
N ARG A 114 -4.92 -9.66 -13.25
CA ARG A 114 -5.81 -10.79 -12.97
C ARG A 114 -5.22 -11.72 -11.94
N GLU A 115 -3.95 -12.06 -12.11
CA GLU A 115 -3.26 -13.02 -11.25
C GLU A 115 -1.89 -12.47 -10.88
N VAL A 116 -1.55 -12.57 -9.60
CA VAL A 116 -0.25 -12.16 -9.07
C VAL A 116 0.55 -13.42 -8.76
N HIS A 117 1.58 -13.67 -9.56
CA HIS A 117 2.51 -14.80 -9.41
C HIS A 117 3.95 -14.33 -9.17
N SER A 118 4.20 -13.04 -9.31
CA SER A 118 5.54 -12.45 -9.19
C SER A 118 6.04 -12.36 -7.76
N ILE A 119 5.13 -12.32 -6.78
CA ILE A 119 5.51 -12.20 -5.37
C ILE A 119 5.74 -13.60 -4.80
N LYS A 120 6.98 -14.07 -4.85
CA LYS A 120 7.38 -15.39 -4.33
C LYS A 120 8.44 -15.23 -3.26
N VAL A 121 8.31 -16.02 -2.19
CA VAL A 121 9.32 -16.16 -1.14
C VAL A 121 9.68 -17.62 -0.96
N SER A 122 10.88 -17.89 -0.47
CA SER A 122 11.31 -19.24 -0.15
C SER A 122 11.43 -19.41 1.35
N VAL A 123 10.91 -20.50 1.90
CA VAL A 123 11.06 -20.85 3.31
C VAL A 123 11.81 -22.17 3.38
N ILE A 124 12.94 -22.19 4.06
CA ILE A 124 13.83 -23.35 4.16
C ILE A 124 14.26 -23.59 5.61
N GLY A 125 14.63 -24.83 5.90
CA GLY A 125 15.09 -25.27 7.23
C GLY A 125 13.98 -25.88 8.05
N GLU A 126 14.02 -25.69 9.38
CA GLU A 126 13.13 -26.30 10.36
C GLU A 126 11.71 -25.70 10.36
N VAL A 127 10.97 -25.95 9.30
CA VAL A 127 9.54 -25.64 9.12
C VAL A 127 8.80 -26.91 8.69
N LYS A 128 7.49 -26.97 8.90
CA LYS A 128 6.71 -28.15 8.53
C LYS A 128 6.61 -28.37 7.03
N ARG A 129 6.54 -27.25 6.27
CA ARG A 129 6.43 -27.29 4.80
C ARG A 129 7.45 -26.35 4.15
N PRO A 130 8.72 -26.77 4.06
CA PRO A 130 9.72 -26.00 3.34
C PRO A 130 9.41 -25.94 1.84
N GLY A 131 9.74 -24.82 1.20
CA GLY A 131 9.51 -24.65 -0.23
C GLY A 131 9.38 -23.19 -0.65
N ARG A 132 8.98 -23.03 -1.91
CA ARG A 132 8.68 -21.72 -2.49
C ARG A 132 7.19 -21.45 -2.37
N HIS A 133 6.82 -20.32 -1.78
CA HIS A 133 5.43 -19.93 -1.55
C HIS A 133 5.10 -18.68 -2.36
N GLU A 134 3.95 -18.70 -3.03
CA GLU A 134 3.41 -17.53 -3.75
C GLU A 134 2.57 -16.69 -2.81
N LEU A 135 2.85 -15.40 -2.77
CA LEU A 135 2.09 -14.44 -1.98
C LEU A 135 1.13 -13.68 -2.90
N LYS A 136 -0.16 -13.74 -2.62
CA LYS A 136 -1.18 -13.03 -3.42
C LYS A 136 -1.29 -11.54 -3.08
N SER A 137 -0.69 -11.15 -1.97
CA SER A 137 -0.67 -9.79 -1.47
C SER A 137 0.63 -9.55 -0.70
N ARG A 138 0.81 -8.35 -0.18
CA ARG A 138 1.88 -8.07 0.76
C ARG A 138 1.71 -8.96 2.00
N ALA A 139 2.76 -9.64 2.35
CA ALA A 139 2.81 -10.55 3.48
C ALA A 139 4.01 -10.25 4.36
N THR A 140 3.86 -10.53 5.64
CA THR A 140 4.90 -10.41 6.64
C THR A 140 5.68 -11.71 6.78
N VAL A 141 6.73 -11.67 7.60
CA VAL A 141 7.49 -12.90 7.93
C VAL A 141 6.60 -13.95 8.61
N LEU A 142 5.69 -13.50 9.50
CA LEU A 142 4.76 -14.43 10.16
C LEU A 142 3.78 -15.07 9.18
N ASP A 143 3.29 -14.34 8.19
CA ASP A 143 2.40 -14.88 7.16
C ASP A 143 3.11 -15.99 6.35
N ALA A 144 4.36 -15.76 5.96
CA ALA A 144 5.12 -16.77 5.24
C ALA A 144 5.41 -18.03 6.08
N LEU A 145 5.70 -17.85 7.38
CA LEU A 145 5.85 -18.98 8.30
C LEU A 145 4.53 -19.74 8.49
N ALA A 146 3.39 -19.03 8.52
CA ALA A 146 2.07 -19.66 8.57
C ALA A 146 1.78 -20.45 7.29
N MET A 147 2.14 -19.93 6.10
CA MET A 147 2.03 -20.67 4.83
C MET A 147 2.92 -21.92 4.79
N ALA A 148 4.07 -21.89 5.50
CA ALA A 148 4.93 -23.04 5.70
C ALA A 148 4.41 -24.01 6.80
N GLU A 149 3.13 -23.87 7.21
CA GLU A 149 2.47 -24.65 8.27
C GLU A 149 3.12 -24.55 9.65
N GLY A 150 3.90 -23.46 9.85
CA GLY A 150 4.56 -23.14 11.10
C GLY A 150 5.97 -23.72 11.22
N LEU A 151 6.57 -23.46 12.37
CA LEU A 151 7.93 -23.89 12.70
C LEU A 151 7.97 -25.36 13.07
N GLY A 152 9.06 -26.02 12.74
CA GLY A 152 9.37 -27.37 13.16
C GLY A 152 9.63 -27.48 14.67
N GLU A 153 9.72 -28.71 15.16
CA GLU A 153 9.93 -29.01 16.58
C GLU A 153 11.32 -28.50 17.06
N PHE A 154 12.32 -28.63 16.20
CA PHE A 154 13.71 -28.26 16.53
C PHE A 154 14.10 -26.85 16.06
N ALA A 155 13.14 -26.07 15.58
CA ALA A 155 13.39 -24.74 15.04
C ALA A 155 14.01 -23.79 16.07
N ALA A 156 15.12 -23.18 15.70
CA ALA A 156 15.76 -22.14 16.52
C ALA A 156 15.03 -20.79 16.35
N ARG A 157 13.88 -20.64 16.99
CA ARG A 157 12.90 -19.54 16.86
C ARG A 157 13.48 -18.14 17.02
N GLY A 158 14.55 -17.99 17.79
CA GLY A 158 15.23 -16.70 18.02
C GLY A 158 16.33 -16.38 17.00
N ARG A 159 16.64 -17.28 16.05
CA ARG A 159 17.76 -17.16 15.12
C ARG A 159 17.37 -17.27 13.64
N ILE A 160 16.13 -16.97 13.30
CA ILE A 160 15.64 -16.95 11.93
C ILE A 160 16.34 -15.81 11.18
N VAL A 161 16.70 -16.05 9.94
CA VAL A 161 17.37 -15.06 9.09
C VAL A 161 16.62 -14.95 7.76
N ILE A 162 16.35 -13.73 7.34
CA ILE A 162 15.85 -13.43 6.02
C ILE A 162 17.03 -12.99 5.16
N LEU A 163 17.20 -13.66 4.03
CA LEU A 163 18.15 -13.29 2.99
C LEU A 163 17.41 -12.56 1.90
N ARG A 164 17.66 -11.28 1.77
CA ARG A 164 17.04 -10.42 0.76
C ARG A 164 18.02 -10.14 -0.37
N PRO A 165 17.66 -10.45 -1.63
CA PRO A 165 18.47 -10.07 -2.78
C PRO A 165 18.59 -8.54 -2.87
N ASP A 166 19.83 -8.05 -3.04
CA ASP A 166 20.14 -6.64 -3.24
C ASP A 166 21.20 -6.54 -4.35
N GLY A 167 20.72 -6.45 -5.59
CA GLY A 167 21.57 -6.59 -6.76
C GLY A 167 22.31 -7.93 -6.80
N ASN A 168 23.64 -7.91 -6.77
CA ASN A 168 24.48 -9.10 -6.74
C ASN A 168 24.83 -9.60 -5.33
N THR A 169 24.29 -8.98 -4.30
CA THR A 169 24.55 -9.33 -2.89
C THR A 169 23.29 -9.81 -2.19
N LEU A 170 23.47 -10.46 -1.04
CA LEU A 170 22.36 -10.88 -0.17
C LEU A 170 22.44 -10.11 1.14
N LYS A 171 21.46 -9.28 1.42
CA LYS A 171 21.31 -8.63 2.70
C LYS A 171 20.75 -9.63 3.72
N ARG A 172 21.43 -9.78 4.85
CA ARG A 172 20.98 -10.63 5.96
C ARG A 172 20.19 -9.80 6.96
N ILE A 173 18.95 -10.17 7.22
CA ILE A 173 18.07 -9.49 8.16
C ILE A 173 17.72 -10.49 9.25
N PRO A 174 18.17 -10.29 10.51
CA PRO A 174 17.82 -11.19 11.60
C PRO A 174 16.35 -11.02 11.99
N PHE A 175 15.70 -12.12 12.32
CA PHE A 175 14.32 -12.15 12.78
C PHE A 175 14.19 -13.04 14.00
N ASN A 176 13.61 -12.52 15.07
CA ASN A 176 13.39 -13.25 16.31
C ASN A 176 11.89 -13.49 16.52
N TYR A 177 11.44 -14.72 16.19
CA TYR A 177 10.05 -15.10 16.34
C TYR A 177 9.52 -14.90 17.77
N ASN A 178 10.33 -15.23 18.79
CA ASN A 178 9.89 -15.12 20.18
C ASN A 178 9.62 -13.67 20.59
N LYS A 179 10.38 -12.72 20.07
CA LYS A 179 10.16 -11.29 20.31
C LYS A 179 8.89 -10.78 19.63
N VAL A 180 8.66 -11.19 18.38
CA VAL A 180 7.50 -10.74 17.58
C VAL A 180 6.17 -11.23 18.15
N VAL A 181 6.15 -12.45 18.73
CA VAL A 181 4.93 -13.00 19.34
C VAL A 181 4.77 -12.60 20.82
N SER A 182 5.77 -11.92 21.43
CA SER A 182 5.63 -11.35 22.75
C SER A 182 4.88 -10.01 22.71
N THR A 183 4.36 -9.56 23.83
CA THR A 183 3.50 -8.38 23.96
C THR A 183 4.16 -7.07 23.44
N ASP A 184 5.49 -7.01 23.39
CA ASP A 184 6.26 -5.83 22.97
C ASP A 184 6.75 -5.92 21.51
N GLY A 185 6.29 -6.91 20.73
CA GLY A 185 6.93 -7.32 19.46
C GLY A 185 6.39 -6.72 18.17
N GLU A 186 5.50 -5.74 18.21
CA GLU A 186 4.85 -5.19 17.00
C GLU A 186 5.85 -4.60 15.98
N LEU A 187 7.01 -4.17 16.39
CA LEU A 187 7.98 -3.46 15.54
C LEU A 187 8.89 -4.38 14.70
N GLU A 188 8.95 -5.68 14.98
CA GLU A 188 9.88 -6.60 14.31
C GLU A 188 9.23 -7.44 13.18
N ASN A 189 7.90 -7.44 13.03
CA ASN A 189 7.23 -8.18 11.97
C ASN A 189 7.15 -7.32 10.68
N PHE A 190 8.19 -7.37 9.88
CA PHE A 190 8.30 -6.55 8.66
C PHE A 190 7.76 -7.26 7.41
N MET A 191 7.50 -6.46 6.39
CA MET A 191 6.99 -6.92 5.10
C MET A 191 8.08 -7.61 4.29
N LEU A 192 7.73 -8.74 3.71
CA LEU A 192 8.58 -9.48 2.77
C LEU A 192 8.59 -8.81 1.39
N GLN A 193 9.67 -9.03 0.68
CA GLN A 193 9.83 -8.61 -0.71
C GLN A 193 9.93 -9.84 -1.63
N PRO A 194 9.55 -9.71 -2.92
CA PRO A 194 9.73 -10.77 -3.88
C PRO A 194 11.18 -11.25 -3.90
N GLY A 195 11.37 -12.57 -3.82
CA GLY A 195 12.70 -13.18 -3.79
C GLY A 195 13.33 -13.34 -2.42
N ASP A 196 12.69 -12.88 -1.34
CA ASP A 196 13.18 -13.12 0.02
C ASP A 196 13.27 -14.63 0.33
N ILE A 197 14.33 -15.02 1.04
CA ILE A 197 14.55 -16.39 1.51
C ILE A 197 14.55 -16.38 3.03
N ILE A 198 13.61 -17.08 3.63
CA ILE A 198 13.51 -17.23 5.08
C ILE A 198 14.22 -18.52 5.47
N VAL A 199 15.28 -18.40 6.26
CA VAL A 199 16.08 -19.53 6.75
C VAL A 199 15.75 -19.74 8.22
N VAL A 200 15.21 -20.90 8.53
CA VAL A 200 14.88 -21.33 9.90
C VAL A 200 15.89 -22.39 10.32
N PRO A 201 16.85 -22.06 11.18
CA PRO A 201 17.83 -23.03 11.68
C PRO A 201 17.24 -24.06 12.61
#